data_607f6c26e854a7031f8795fab738040d
#
_entry.id   607f6c26e854a7031f8795fab738040d
#
_cell.length_a   1.000
_cell.length_b   1.000
_cell.length_c   1.000
_cell.angle_alpha   90.00
_cell.angle_beta   90.00
_cell.angle_gamma   90.00
#
_symmetry.space_group_name_H-M   'P 1'
#
loop_
_entity.id
_entity.type
_entity.pdbx_description
1 polymer ?
#
loop_
_entity_poly.entity_id
_entity_poly.type
_entity_poly.pdbx_seq_one_letter_code
_entity_poly.pdbx_strand_id
1 'polypeptide(L)'
;MRKPKKEIHLTSYEELLGIEDNEGNSVDKITEIPIDCLYGFKNHPFHVINDEKMQETVDSIKEYGVLNPCIVRPREDGGYEIISGHRRKYACQLAGKAKIPAIIRNYTDDEATIIMVDSNIQREHILPSEKAHAYAMKYEALKHQGVKGRKNTADMVGEMAGDSSRTVQRYIRLSKLVPGLLKYVDNGELQVTSAEQLAGLPEEEQKIVLDVIEYLVIFPNRQLATKIKELSQAGNLKRETLYEIFAQRNETRVNVTIPSKRIKNYFPEEYTKEQMESVIYELLEEWSHKKGIVQ
;
A
#
# COMPACT_ATOMS: atom_id res chain seq x y z
N MET A 1 -14.67 -40.64 20.31
CA MET A 1 -13.48 -39.99 20.90
C MET A 1 -13.09 -38.79 20.02
N ARG A 2 -13.32 -37.57 20.50
CA ARG A 2 -12.89 -36.34 19.83
C ARG A 2 -11.39 -36.17 20.07
N LYS A 3 -10.59 -36.00 18.98
CA LYS A 3 -9.16 -35.67 19.08
C LYS A 3 -9.00 -34.34 19.84
N PRO A 4 -8.00 -34.20 20.72
CA PRO A 4 -7.76 -32.97 21.41
C PRO A 4 -7.40 -31.87 20.41
N LYS A 5 -8.09 -30.73 20.50
CA LYS A 5 -7.74 -29.53 19.73
C LYS A 5 -6.39 -29.02 20.27
N LYS A 6 -5.40 -28.93 19.39
CA LYS A 6 -4.15 -28.20 19.67
C LYS A 6 -4.53 -26.74 19.99
N GLU A 7 -4.29 -26.32 21.21
CA GLU A 7 -4.27 -24.88 21.55
C GLU A 7 -3.05 -24.28 20.86
N ILE A 8 -3.29 -23.42 19.89
CA ILE A 8 -2.24 -22.65 19.25
C ILE A 8 -2.08 -21.40 20.12
N HIS A 9 -1.00 -21.37 20.93
CA HIS A 9 -0.51 -20.14 21.52
C HIS A 9 -0.02 -19.26 20.36
N LEU A 10 -0.53 -18.01 20.30
CA LEU A 10 0.09 -16.96 19.49
C LEU A 10 1.44 -16.67 20.14
N THR A 11 2.47 -17.17 19.50
CA THR A 11 3.85 -16.87 19.81
C THR A 11 4.14 -15.41 19.44
N SER A 12 4.95 -14.72 20.24
CA SER A 12 5.43 -13.38 19.91
C SER A 12 6.22 -13.42 18.58
N TYR A 13 6.39 -12.27 17.94
CA TYR A 13 7.21 -12.20 16.72
C TYR A 13 8.65 -12.70 16.96
N GLU A 14 9.18 -12.45 18.14
CA GLU A 14 10.50 -12.93 18.59
C GLU A 14 10.53 -14.45 18.72
N GLU A 15 9.48 -15.06 19.24
CA GLU A 15 9.34 -16.51 19.38
C GLU A 15 9.14 -17.18 18.01
N LEU A 16 8.41 -16.53 17.07
CA LEU A 16 8.29 -16.97 15.66
C LEU A 16 9.63 -16.91 14.91
N LEU A 17 10.46 -15.91 15.22
CA LEU A 17 11.80 -15.76 14.65
C LEU A 17 12.85 -16.60 15.41
N GLY A 18 12.49 -17.25 16.54
CA GLY A 18 13.41 -18.02 17.36
C GLY A 18 14.44 -17.15 18.09
N ILE A 19 14.07 -15.91 18.45
CA ILE A 19 14.94 -14.93 19.10
C ILE A 19 14.86 -15.06 20.65
N GLU A 20 13.82 -15.73 21.18
CA GLU A 20 13.73 -15.99 22.62
C GLU A 20 14.51 -17.25 23.03
N ASP A 21 15.42 -17.06 23.99
CA ASP A 21 16.12 -18.07 24.74
C ASP A 21 15.15 -18.86 25.64
N ASN A 22 14.37 -19.78 25.09
CA ASN A 22 13.78 -20.84 25.87
C ASN A 22 14.73 -22.05 25.86
N GLU A 23 15.19 -22.43 27.02
CA GLU A 23 16.11 -23.52 27.30
C GLU A 23 15.72 -24.85 26.60
N GLY A 24 16.14 -24.98 25.35
CA GLY A 24 15.86 -26.13 24.48
C GLY A 24 16.65 -26.02 23.17
N ASN A 25 17.90 -25.71 23.27
CA ASN A 25 19.05 -25.93 22.39
C ASN A 25 18.75 -26.35 20.94
N SER A 26 18.19 -25.49 20.10
CA SER A 26 18.43 -25.50 18.66
C SER A 26 19.03 -24.17 18.24
N VAL A 27 20.34 -24.03 18.40
CA VAL A 27 21.11 -22.95 17.78
C VAL A 27 20.74 -22.99 16.30
N ASP A 28 20.12 -21.92 15.80
CA ASP A 28 19.75 -21.80 14.39
C ASP A 28 20.96 -22.01 13.53
N LYS A 29 21.01 -23.17 12.86
CA LYS A 29 22.14 -23.54 11.99
C LYS A 29 22.09 -22.67 10.73
N ILE A 30 22.98 -21.69 10.68
CA ILE A 30 23.21 -20.92 9.46
C ILE A 30 23.86 -21.84 8.42
N THR A 31 23.24 -21.93 7.24
CA THR A 31 23.70 -22.78 6.14
C THR A 31 23.96 -21.92 4.91
N GLU A 32 25.09 -22.12 4.24
CA GLU A 32 25.41 -21.48 2.97
C GLU A 32 24.62 -22.13 1.83
N ILE A 33 23.65 -21.44 1.27
CA ILE A 33 22.79 -21.95 0.20
C ILE A 33 23.20 -21.31 -1.14
N PRO A 34 23.36 -22.12 -2.23
CA PRO A 34 23.55 -21.57 -3.56
C PRO A 34 22.39 -20.66 -3.96
N ILE A 35 22.69 -19.50 -4.52
CA ILE A 35 21.68 -18.48 -4.89
C ILE A 35 20.69 -19.03 -5.91
N ASP A 36 21.14 -19.92 -6.79
CA ASP A 36 20.30 -20.57 -7.81
C ASP A 36 19.28 -21.56 -7.22
N CYS A 37 19.50 -22.03 -5.97
CA CYS A 37 18.56 -22.87 -5.25
C CYS A 37 17.51 -22.04 -4.46
N LEU A 38 17.55 -20.71 -4.52
CA LEU A 38 16.65 -19.80 -3.82
C LEU A 38 15.58 -19.25 -4.75
N TYR A 39 14.33 -19.46 -4.42
CA TYR A 39 13.17 -19.00 -5.16
C TYR A 39 12.44 -17.90 -4.40
N GLY A 40 11.85 -16.97 -5.12
CA GLY A 40 11.05 -15.91 -4.52
C GLY A 40 9.76 -16.44 -3.89
N PHE A 41 9.23 -15.74 -2.89
CA PHE A 41 7.94 -16.06 -2.28
C PHE A 41 6.81 -15.95 -3.31
N LYS A 42 5.92 -16.92 -3.32
CA LYS A 42 4.77 -16.91 -4.24
C LYS A 42 3.88 -15.68 -3.98
N ASN A 43 3.60 -14.92 -5.04
CA ASN A 43 2.80 -13.69 -4.97
C ASN A 43 3.36 -12.64 -3.99
N HIS A 44 4.69 -12.52 -3.90
CA HIS A 44 5.35 -11.55 -3.03
C HIS A 44 4.89 -10.12 -3.35
N PRO A 45 4.22 -9.41 -2.42
CA PRO A 45 3.61 -8.12 -2.73
C PRO A 45 4.61 -6.97 -2.81
N PHE A 46 5.79 -7.11 -2.22
CA PHE A 46 6.79 -6.05 -2.12
C PHE A 46 7.82 -6.12 -3.24
N HIS A 47 8.02 -5.03 -3.93
CA HIS A 47 8.99 -4.96 -5.02
C HIS A 47 10.43 -4.82 -4.51
N VAL A 48 11.35 -5.49 -5.19
CA VAL A 48 12.78 -5.28 -5.00
C VAL A 48 13.24 -4.30 -6.07
N ILE A 49 13.55 -3.08 -5.65
CA ILE A 49 13.95 -1.99 -6.53
C ILE A 49 15.48 -1.87 -6.49
N ASN A 50 16.09 -1.64 -7.66
CA ASN A 50 17.51 -1.33 -7.78
C ASN A 50 17.70 0.19 -7.65
N ASP A 51 17.67 0.65 -6.41
CA ASP A 51 17.84 2.05 -6.01
C ASP A 51 19.23 2.28 -5.38
N GLU A 52 19.52 3.51 -4.97
CA GLU A 52 20.77 3.90 -4.31
C GLU A 52 21.00 3.08 -3.02
N LYS A 53 19.95 2.86 -2.23
CA LYS A 53 20.00 1.99 -1.03
C LYS A 53 20.32 0.53 -1.37
N MET A 54 19.99 0.06 -2.57
CA MET A 54 20.39 -1.27 -3.04
C MET A 54 21.88 -1.29 -3.35
N GLN A 55 22.42 -0.23 -3.97
CA GLN A 55 23.86 -0.14 -4.25
C GLN A 55 24.68 -0.12 -2.95
N GLU A 56 24.26 0.63 -1.94
CA GLU A 56 24.85 0.59 -0.60
C GLU A 56 24.85 -0.82 0.00
N THR A 57 23.75 -1.55 -0.17
CA THR A 57 23.64 -2.96 0.28
C THR A 57 24.61 -3.86 -0.47
N VAL A 58 24.77 -3.67 -1.79
CA VAL A 58 25.73 -4.41 -2.62
C VAL A 58 27.17 -4.17 -2.17
N ASP A 59 27.53 -2.92 -1.92
CA ASP A 59 28.88 -2.54 -1.51
C ASP A 59 29.21 -3.08 -0.11
N SER A 60 28.26 -2.99 0.82
CA SER A 60 28.36 -3.63 2.14
C SER A 60 28.57 -5.15 2.04
N ILE A 61 27.82 -5.84 1.15
CA ILE A 61 27.96 -7.29 0.95
C ILE A 61 29.31 -7.64 0.31
N LYS A 62 29.86 -6.81 -0.56
CA LYS A 62 31.21 -7.03 -1.12
C LYS A 62 32.28 -6.96 -0.04
N GLU A 63 32.17 -5.99 0.87
CA GLU A 63 33.17 -5.69 1.91
C GLU A 63 33.07 -6.64 3.09
N TYR A 64 31.86 -6.80 3.65
CA TYR A 64 31.65 -7.53 4.92
C TYR A 64 30.91 -8.88 4.75
N GLY A 65 30.43 -9.21 3.55
CA GLY A 65 29.54 -10.34 3.34
C GLY A 65 28.12 -10.03 3.83
N VAL A 66 27.30 -11.07 3.90
CA VAL A 66 25.91 -10.98 4.38
C VAL A 66 25.91 -11.15 5.89
N LEU A 67 25.74 -10.06 6.63
CA LEU A 67 25.79 -10.06 8.10
C LEU A 67 24.53 -10.72 8.72
N ASN A 68 23.36 -10.51 8.14
CA ASN A 68 22.11 -11.10 8.61
C ASN A 68 21.65 -12.21 7.66
N PRO A 69 21.49 -13.47 8.08
CA PRO A 69 21.08 -14.57 7.21
C PRO A 69 19.66 -14.37 6.68
N CYS A 70 19.37 -14.91 5.49
CA CYS A 70 18.01 -14.99 4.99
C CYS A 70 17.20 -16.04 5.77
N ILE A 71 15.88 -15.90 5.82
CA ILE A 71 14.99 -16.93 6.32
C ILE A 71 14.34 -17.61 5.12
N VAL A 72 14.46 -18.93 5.06
CA VAL A 72 13.98 -19.74 3.93
C VAL A 72 13.24 -20.97 4.42
N ARG A 73 12.37 -21.53 3.58
CA ARG A 73 11.77 -22.86 3.82
C ARG A 73 12.02 -23.82 2.65
N PRO A 74 12.08 -25.13 2.88
CA PRO A 74 12.18 -26.12 1.82
C PRO A 74 10.96 -26.07 0.89
N ARG A 75 11.17 -26.33 -0.41
CA ARG A 75 10.11 -26.49 -1.40
C ARG A 75 9.95 -27.97 -1.76
N GLU A 76 8.74 -28.38 -2.09
CA GLU A 76 8.43 -29.73 -2.54
C GLU A 76 9.18 -30.09 -3.85
N ASP A 77 9.30 -29.09 -4.76
CA ASP A 77 9.99 -29.24 -6.05
C ASP A 77 11.52 -29.12 -5.95
N GLY A 78 12.07 -29.09 -4.73
CA GLY A 78 13.49 -28.88 -4.46
C GLY A 78 13.87 -27.40 -4.35
N GLY A 79 15.02 -27.14 -3.71
CA GLY A 79 15.47 -25.82 -3.35
C GLY A 79 14.68 -25.20 -2.20
N TYR A 80 14.76 -23.88 -2.08
CA TYR A 80 14.20 -23.15 -0.93
C TYR A 80 13.43 -21.91 -1.37
N GLU A 81 12.30 -21.65 -0.73
CA GLU A 81 11.54 -20.41 -0.89
C GLU A 81 11.98 -19.39 0.15
N ILE A 82 12.25 -18.16 -0.30
CA ILE A 82 12.68 -17.07 0.59
C ILE A 82 11.45 -16.47 1.27
N ILE A 83 11.45 -16.46 2.59
CA ILE A 83 10.44 -15.79 3.42
C ILE A 83 10.88 -14.37 3.75
N SER A 84 12.15 -14.21 4.17
CA SER A 84 12.75 -12.91 4.44
C SER A 84 14.16 -12.82 3.85
N GLY A 85 14.45 -11.72 3.15
CA GLY A 85 15.78 -11.45 2.58
C GLY A 85 15.83 -11.34 1.06
N HIS A 86 14.73 -11.10 0.37
CA HIS A 86 14.68 -10.90 -1.09
C HIS A 86 15.67 -9.83 -1.58
N ARG A 87 15.79 -8.68 -0.88
CA ARG A 87 16.77 -7.63 -1.20
C ARG A 87 18.20 -8.14 -1.04
N ARG A 88 18.49 -8.93 0.01
CA ARG A 88 19.82 -9.52 0.24
C ARG A 88 20.21 -10.51 -0.85
N LYS A 89 19.27 -11.37 -1.27
CA LYS A 89 19.50 -12.26 -2.43
C LYS A 89 19.86 -11.45 -3.67
N TYR A 90 19.05 -10.43 -3.99
CA TYR A 90 19.28 -9.60 -5.18
C TYR A 90 20.61 -8.85 -5.11
N ALA A 91 20.96 -8.29 -3.96
CA ALA A 91 22.25 -7.64 -3.74
C ALA A 91 23.43 -8.62 -3.87
N CYS A 92 23.29 -9.87 -3.37
CA CYS A 92 24.29 -10.92 -3.57
C CYS A 92 24.50 -11.26 -5.05
N GLN A 93 23.43 -11.33 -5.84
CA GLN A 93 23.52 -11.53 -7.29
C GLN A 93 24.31 -10.42 -7.96
N LEU A 94 23.99 -9.16 -7.64
CA LEU A 94 24.72 -7.98 -8.14
C LEU A 94 26.18 -7.96 -7.66
N ALA A 95 26.46 -8.44 -6.45
CA ALA A 95 27.81 -8.54 -5.91
C ALA A 95 28.62 -9.75 -6.44
N GLY A 96 28.03 -10.60 -7.30
CA GLY A 96 28.68 -11.79 -7.87
C GLY A 96 28.93 -12.91 -6.85
N LYS A 97 28.18 -12.96 -5.75
CA LYS A 97 28.27 -14.06 -4.77
C LYS A 97 27.55 -15.30 -5.29
N ALA A 98 28.13 -16.48 -5.11
CA ALA A 98 27.53 -17.76 -5.51
C ALA A 98 26.60 -18.34 -4.44
N LYS A 99 26.80 -17.98 -3.18
CA LYS A 99 26.07 -18.50 -2.02
C LYS A 99 25.66 -17.37 -1.09
N ILE A 100 24.65 -17.63 -0.27
CA ILE A 100 24.14 -16.71 0.74
C ILE A 100 23.84 -17.47 2.05
N PRO A 101 24.20 -16.91 3.21
CA PRO A 101 23.84 -17.51 4.49
C PRO A 101 22.33 -17.44 4.72
N ALA A 102 21.74 -18.56 5.13
CA ALA A 102 20.32 -18.68 5.39
C ALA A 102 20.03 -19.58 6.58
N ILE A 103 18.93 -19.31 7.25
CA ILE A 103 18.31 -20.14 8.28
C ILE A 103 17.15 -20.89 7.62
N ILE A 104 17.17 -22.22 7.72
CA ILE A 104 16.14 -23.09 7.14
C ILE A 104 15.10 -23.37 8.22
N ARG A 105 13.83 -23.04 7.94
CA ARG A 105 12.68 -23.29 8.82
C ARG A 105 11.57 -24.02 8.08
N ASN A 106 10.88 -24.88 8.78
CA ASN A 106 9.72 -25.59 8.23
C ASN A 106 8.44 -24.84 8.62
N TYR A 107 8.11 -23.79 7.85
CA TYR A 107 6.89 -23.03 8.03
C TYR A 107 5.78 -23.52 7.09
N THR A 108 4.56 -23.53 7.58
CA THR A 108 3.36 -23.65 6.75
C THR A 108 3.20 -22.43 5.85
N ASP A 109 2.30 -22.49 4.86
CA ASP A 109 2.03 -21.34 3.96
C ASP A 109 1.53 -20.11 4.72
N ASP A 110 0.68 -20.34 5.71
CA ASP A 110 0.12 -19.25 6.53
C ASP A 110 1.20 -18.60 7.42
N GLU A 111 2.01 -19.38 8.11
CA GLU A 111 3.12 -18.88 8.92
C GLU A 111 4.14 -18.11 8.07
N ALA A 112 4.53 -18.69 6.94
CA ALA A 112 5.45 -18.06 6.00
C ALA A 112 4.91 -16.73 5.46
N THR A 113 3.60 -16.65 5.16
CA THR A 113 2.93 -15.43 4.73
C THR A 113 2.95 -14.35 5.83
N ILE A 114 2.63 -14.72 7.06
CA ILE A 114 2.62 -13.77 8.19
C ILE A 114 4.03 -13.21 8.40
N ILE A 115 5.04 -14.06 8.48
CA ILE A 115 6.44 -13.64 8.69
C ILE A 115 6.93 -12.77 7.53
N MET A 116 6.61 -13.14 6.28
CA MET A 116 6.99 -12.37 5.09
C MET A 116 6.38 -10.97 5.15
N VAL A 117 5.09 -10.84 5.49
CA VAL A 117 4.43 -9.53 5.60
C VAL A 117 5.05 -8.73 6.74
N ASP A 118 5.18 -9.30 7.95
CA ASP A 118 5.67 -8.60 9.12
C ASP A 118 7.11 -8.12 8.98
N SER A 119 7.97 -8.90 8.30
CA SER A 119 9.35 -8.49 8.02
C SER A 119 9.48 -7.35 7.01
N ASN A 120 8.42 -6.99 6.30
CA ASN A 120 8.44 -5.97 5.26
C ASN A 120 7.57 -4.74 5.56
N ILE A 121 6.52 -4.89 6.40
CA ILE A 121 5.51 -3.85 6.62
C ILE A 121 6.04 -2.62 7.37
N GLN A 122 7.20 -2.71 8.01
CA GLN A 122 7.87 -1.61 8.72
C GLN A 122 8.84 -0.79 7.84
N ARG A 123 8.90 -1.08 6.53
CA ARG A 123 9.75 -0.29 5.61
C ARG A 123 9.26 1.16 5.55
N GLU A 124 10.18 2.12 5.43
CA GLU A 124 9.87 3.56 5.35
C GLU A 124 8.94 3.90 4.18
N HIS A 125 9.13 3.23 3.04
CA HIS A 125 8.39 3.49 1.81
C HIS A 125 7.77 2.19 1.32
N ILE A 126 6.45 2.05 1.54
CA ILE A 126 5.63 0.96 1.01
C ILE A 126 4.56 1.59 0.13
N LEU A 127 4.44 1.11 -1.10
CA LEU A 127 3.38 1.56 -2.00
C LEU A 127 2.00 1.16 -1.45
N PRO A 128 0.97 1.98 -1.66
CA PRO A 128 -0.41 1.62 -1.29
C PRO A 128 -0.86 0.26 -1.83
N SER A 129 -0.49 -0.10 -3.06
CA SER A 129 -0.77 -1.39 -3.66
C SER A 129 -0.07 -2.54 -2.93
N GLU A 130 1.21 -2.38 -2.58
CA GLU A 130 1.98 -3.37 -1.82
C GLU A 130 1.35 -3.61 -0.44
N LYS A 131 1.01 -2.52 0.27
CA LYS A 131 0.34 -2.57 1.57
C LYS A 131 -1.03 -3.24 1.49
N ALA A 132 -1.79 -2.96 0.43
CA ALA A 132 -3.10 -3.55 0.18
C ALA A 132 -3.02 -5.07 0.01
N HIS A 133 -2.13 -5.55 -0.85
CA HIS A 133 -1.92 -6.98 -1.08
C HIS A 133 -1.35 -7.68 0.16
N ALA A 134 -0.36 -7.08 0.83
CA ALA A 134 0.24 -7.61 2.05
C ALA A 134 -0.81 -7.81 3.16
N TYR A 135 -1.67 -6.81 3.40
CA TYR A 135 -2.72 -6.92 4.40
C TYR A 135 -3.78 -7.95 4.02
N ALA A 136 -4.16 -8.05 2.75
CA ALA A 136 -5.09 -9.07 2.29
C ALA A 136 -4.52 -10.48 2.52
N MET A 137 -3.25 -10.71 2.16
CA MET A 137 -2.57 -12.01 2.36
C MET A 137 -2.47 -12.36 3.85
N LYS A 138 -2.02 -11.45 4.71
CA LYS A 138 -1.90 -11.69 6.15
C LYS A 138 -3.27 -11.92 6.80
N TYR A 139 -4.30 -11.18 6.37
CA TYR A 139 -5.67 -11.34 6.87
C TYR A 139 -6.21 -12.74 6.61
N GLU A 140 -6.05 -13.26 5.38
CA GLU A 140 -6.49 -14.61 5.03
C GLU A 140 -5.68 -15.68 5.77
N ALA A 141 -4.36 -15.52 5.87
CA ALA A 141 -3.49 -16.45 6.61
C ALA A 141 -3.92 -16.56 8.10
N LEU A 142 -4.14 -15.44 8.79
CA LEU A 142 -4.62 -15.43 10.18
C LEU A 142 -6.02 -16.04 10.33
N LYS A 143 -6.88 -15.84 9.35
CA LYS A 143 -8.23 -16.41 9.33
C LYS A 143 -8.21 -17.93 9.16
N HIS A 144 -7.32 -18.47 8.30
CA HIS A 144 -7.13 -19.92 8.11
C HIS A 144 -6.62 -20.58 9.40
N GLN A 145 -5.73 -19.93 10.13
CA GLN A 145 -5.22 -20.44 11.40
C GLN A 145 -6.30 -20.51 12.49
N GLY A 146 -7.49 -19.93 12.25
CA GLY A 146 -8.62 -20.02 13.17
C GLY A 146 -8.37 -19.29 14.48
N VAL A 147 -7.58 -18.24 14.47
CA VAL A 147 -7.24 -17.44 15.64
C VAL A 147 -8.50 -16.89 16.27
N LYS A 148 -8.98 -17.56 17.31
CA LYS A 148 -10.10 -17.16 18.16
C LYS A 148 -9.54 -16.46 19.40
N GLY A 149 -9.31 -15.16 19.28
CA GLY A 149 -8.89 -14.32 20.41
C GLY A 149 -9.88 -13.19 20.69
N ARG A 150 -9.65 -12.40 21.74
CA ARG A 150 -10.40 -11.17 22.03
C ARG A 150 -10.17 -10.07 20.98
N LYS A 151 -9.09 -10.14 20.20
CA LYS A 151 -8.76 -9.19 19.14
C LYS A 151 -9.43 -9.61 17.82
N ASN A 152 -9.92 -8.62 17.08
CA ASN A 152 -10.40 -8.82 15.71
C ASN A 152 -9.18 -9.13 14.80
N THR A 153 -9.34 -10.00 13.80
CA THR A 153 -8.28 -10.34 12.83
C THR A 153 -7.65 -9.10 12.18
N ALA A 154 -8.46 -8.07 11.88
CA ALA A 154 -7.94 -6.82 11.31
C ALA A 154 -7.05 -6.03 12.30
N ASP A 155 -7.32 -6.09 13.62
CA ASP A 155 -6.45 -5.48 14.63
C ASP A 155 -5.09 -6.18 14.66
N MET A 156 -5.09 -7.50 14.57
CA MET A 156 -3.86 -8.30 14.52
C MET A 156 -3.03 -8.04 13.26
N VAL A 157 -3.68 -7.86 12.11
CA VAL A 157 -2.99 -7.51 10.85
C VAL A 157 -2.26 -6.18 10.98
N GLY A 158 -2.91 -5.17 11.59
CA GLY A 158 -2.37 -3.82 11.71
C GLY A 158 -1.35 -3.62 12.83
N GLU A 159 -1.24 -4.57 13.76
CA GLU A 159 -0.48 -4.41 15.01
C GLU A 159 0.98 -4.04 14.77
N MET A 160 1.67 -4.73 13.86
CA MET A 160 3.08 -4.49 13.53
C MET A 160 3.34 -3.14 12.84
N ALA A 161 2.36 -2.63 12.10
CA ALA A 161 2.46 -1.34 11.39
C ALA A 161 1.88 -0.17 12.20
N GLY A 162 1.26 -0.41 13.36
CA GLY A 162 0.54 0.59 14.13
C GLY A 162 -0.76 1.08 13.46
N ASP A 163 -1.30 0.32 12.51
CA ASP A 163 -2.51 0.69 11.78
C ASP A 163 -3.78 0.25 12.52
N SER A 164 -4.80 1.12 12.48
CA SER A 164 -6.12 0.78 13.01
C SER A 164 -6.81 -0.29 12.15
N SER A 165 -7.67 -1.09 12.78
CA SER A 165 -8.56 -2.06 12.10
C SER A 165 -9.29 -1.45 10.89
N ARG A 166 -9.76 -0.21 11.02
CA ARG A 166 -10.40 0.54 9.93
C ARG A 166 -9.45 0.79 8.75
N THR A 167 -8.20 1.15 9.04
CA THR A 167 -7.16 1.34 8.02
C THR A 167 -6.86 0.03 7.32
N VAL A 168 -6.67 -1.06 8.07
CA VAL A 168 -6.46 -2.40 7.52
C VAL A 168 -7.59 -2.81 6.59
N GLN A 169 -8.85 -2.68 7.01
CA GLN A 169 -10.01 -3.01 6.19
C GLN A 169 -10.09 -2.18 4.91
N ARG A 170 -9.66 -0.92 4.95
CA ARG A 170 -9.56 -0.06 3.77
C ARG A 170 -8.55 -0.61 2.78
N TYR A 171 -7.34 -0.95 3.23
CA TYR A 171 -6.29 -1.51 2.37
C TYR A 171 -6.68 -2.89 1.83
N ILE A 172 -7.32 -3.76 2.62
CA ILE A 172 -7.85 -5.04 2.14
C ILE A 172 -8.88 -4.83 1.02
N ARG A 173 -9.75 -3.81 1.13
CA ARG A 173 -10.66 -3.47 0.02
C ARG A 173 -9.91 -2.97 -1.20
N LEU A 174 -8.87 -2.15 -0.99
CA LEU A 174 -8.04 -1.60 -2.06
C LEU A 174 -7.38 -2.69 -2.91
N SER A 175 -7.04 -3.86 -2.33
CA SER A 175 -6.45 -4.98 -3.09
C SER A 175 -7.37 -5.56 -4.17
N LYS A 176 -8.66 -5.16 -4.17
CA LYS A 176 -9.66 -5.58 -5.18
C LYS A 176 -9.73 -4.65 -6.40
N LEU A 177 -8.94 -3.57 -6.41
CA LEU A 177 -8.87 -2.69 -7.57
C LEU A 177 -8.12 -3.34 -8.73
N VAL A 178 -8.57 -3.01 -9.94
CA VAL A 178 -7.82 -3.36 -11.16
C VAL A 178 -6.43 -2.70 -11.14
N PRO A 179 -5.40 -3.36 -11.70
CA PRO A 179 -4.01 -2.87 -11.63
C PRO A 179 -3.82 -1.43 -12.12
N GLY A 180 -4.56 -1.02 -13.16
CA GLY A 180 -4.50 0.36 -13.67
C GLY A 180 -4.91 1.41 -12.65
N LEU A 181 -5.99 1.18 -11.90
CA LEU A 181 -6.42 2.08 -10.83
C LEU A 181 -5.46 2.07 -9.64
N LEU A 182 -4.90 0.90 -9.28
CA LEU A 182 -3.88 0.79 -8.22
C LEU A 182 -2.63 1.60 -8.56
N LYS A 183 -2.19 1.59 -9.82
CA LYS A 183 -1.05 2.39 -10.28
C LYS A 183 -1.25 3.89 -10.02
N TYR A 184 -2.45 4.41 -10.25
CA TYR A 184 -2.77 5.82 -9.95
C TYR A 184 -2.81 6.11 -8.45
N VAL A 185 -3.15 5.12 -7.62
CA VAL A 185 -3.05 5.26 -6.17
C VAL A 185 -1.59 5.30 -5.73
N ASP A 186 -0.73 4.45 -6.29
CA ASP A 186 0.70 4.41 -5.99
C ASP A 186 1.42 5.71 -6.40
N ASN A 187 1.00 6.32 -7.51
CA ASN A 187 1.51 7.61 -7.96
C ASN A 187 0.96 8.81 -7.16
N GLY A 188 -0.02 8.60 -6.29
CA GLY A 188 -0.68 9.66 -5.52
C GLY A 188 -1.72 10.48 -6.29
N GLU A 189 -2.01 10.13 -7.56
CA GLU A 189 -3.01 10.81 -8.41
C GLU A 189 -4.44 10.47 -7.98
N LEU A 190 -4.68 9.23 -7.57
CA LEU A 190 -5.94 8.76 -7.00
C LEU A 190 -5.80 8.56 -5.49
N GLN A 191 -6.54 9.34 -4.71
CA GLN A 191 -6.48 9.22 -3.25
C GLN A 191 -7.02 7.87 -2.76
N VAL A 192 -6.38 7.28 -1.75
CA VAL A 192 -6.78 5.99 -1.13
C VAL A 192 -8.25 5.96 -0.71
N THR A 193 -8.79 7.09 -0.22
CA THR A 193 -10.20 7.19 0.20
C THR A 193 -11.19 7.17 -0.96
N SER A 194 -10.80 7.67 -2.14
CA SER A 194 -11.58 7.59 -3.37
C SER A 194 -11.48 6.20 -3.98
N ALA A 195 -10.28 5.66 -4.04
CA ALA A 195 -9.98 4.32 -4.53
C ALA A 195 -10.72 3.22 -3.73
N GLU A 196 -10.87 3.39 -2.40
CA GLU A 196 -11.67 2.49 -1.56
C GLU A 196 -13.13 2.39 -2.02
N GLN A 197 -13.74 3.49 -2.48
CA GLN A 197 -15.11 3.47 -3.01
C GLN A 197 -15.18 2.71 -4.33
N LEU A 198 -14.20 2.94 -5.22
CA LEU A 198 -14.11 2.27 -6.52
C LEU A 198 -13.80 0.78 -6.40
N ALA A 199 -13.07 0.36 -5.36
CA ALA A 199 -12.78 -1.05 -5.09
C ALA A 199 -14.03 -1.89 -4.77
N GLY A 200 -15.15 -1.26 -4.49
CA GLY A 200 -16.45 -1.91 -4.30
C GLY A 200 -17.22 -2.18 -5.57
N LEU A 201 -16.76 -1.69 -6.74
CA LEU A 201 -17.40 -1.93 -8.03
C LEU A 201 -17.03 -3.30 -8.61
N PRO A 202 -17.88 -3.91 -9.45
CA PRO A 202 -17.49 -5.03 -10.30
C PRO A 202 -16.28 -4.70 -11.16
N GLU A 203 -15.46 -5.70 -11.48
CA GLU A 203 -14.22 -5.50 -12.24
C GLU A 203 -14.44 -4.81 -13.60
N GLU A 204 -15.51 -5.18 -14.32
CA GLU A 204 -15.84 -4.57 -15.62
C GLU A 204 -16.18 -3.08 -15.48
N GLU A 205 -16.88 -2.69 -14.42
CA GLU A 205 -17.18 -1.30 -14.15
C GLU A 205 -15.93 -0.50 -13.72
N GLN A 206 -15.02 -1.12 -12.99
CA GLN A 206 -13.72 -0.51 -12.66
C GLN A 206 -12.91 -0.22 -13.94
N LYS A 207 -12.95 -1.12 -14.94
CA LYS A 207 -12.32 -0.90 -16.25
C LYS A 207 -12.93 0.28 -17.00
N ILE A 208 -14.27 0.41 -16.96
CA ILE A 208 -14.95 1.58 -17.57
C ILE A 208 -14.53 2.88 -16.88
N VAL A 209 -14.45 2.87 -15.54
CA VAL A 209 -13.98 4.04 -14.78
C VAL A 209 -12.53 4.37 -15.13
N LEU A 210 -11.66 3.36 -15.24
CA LEU A 210 -10.27 3.53 -15.66
C LEU A 210 -10.17 4.19 -17.04
N ASP A 211 -10.87 3.67 -18.04
CA ASP A 211 -10.90 4.23 -19.38
C ASP A 211 -11.32 5.71 -19.40
N VAL A 212 -12.33 6.07 -18.61
CA VAL A 212 -12.80 7.46 -18.51
C VAL A 212 -11.76 8.36 -17.82
N ILE A 213 -11.11 7.88 -16.76
CA ILE A 213 -10.02 8.60 -16.09
C ILE A 213 -8.86 8.83 -17.06
N GLU A 214 -8.45 7.82 -17.83
CA GLU A 214 -7.35 7.92 -18.79
C GLU A 214 -7.69 8.87 -19.95
N TYR A 215 -8.93 8.85 -20.43
CA TYR A 215 -9.36 9.74 -21.50
C TYR A 215 -9.46 11.20 -21.08
N LEU A 216 -10.03 11.47 -19.89
CA LEU A 216 -10.26 12.83 -19.39
C LEU A 216 -9.05 13.39 -18.63
N VAL A 217 -8.14 12.54 -18.17
CA VAL A 217 -7.04 12.88 -17.25
C VAL A 217 -7.57 13.55 -15.96
N ILE A 218 -8.73 13.10 -15.48
CA ILE A 218 -9.40 13.61 -14.28
C ILE A 218 -9.55 12.49 -13.25
N PHE A 219 -8.99 12.68 -12.07
CA PHE A 219 -9.08 11.70 -10.97
C PHE A 219 -10.25 12.04 -10.02
N PRO A 220 -11.12 11.06 -9.71
CA PRO A 220 -12.26 11.30 -8.86
C PRO A 220 -11.81 11.58 -7.40
N ASN A 221 -12.39 12.65 -6.83
CA ASN A 221 -12.33 12.86 -5.39
C ASN A 221 -13.33 11.92 -4.69
N ARG A 222 -13.35 11.94 -3.35
CA ARG A 222 -14.23 11.08 -2.56
C ARG A 222 -15.72 11.24 -2.91
N GLN A 223 -16.19 12.47 -3.14
CA GLN A 223 -17.59 12.73 -3.47
C GLN A 223 -17.98 12.13 -4.83
N LEU A 224 -17.12 12.32 -5.84
CA LEU A 224 -17.34 11.75 -7.17
C LEU A 224 -17.24 10.22 -7.15
N ALA A 225 -16.28 9.66 -6.42
CA ALA A 225 -16.16 8.21 -6.25
C ALA A 225 -17.39 7.61 -5.53
N THR A 226 -18.00 8.33 -4.58
CA THR A 226 -19.27 7.92 -3.96
C THR A 226 -20.41 7.93 -4.96
N LYS A 227 -20.55 8.97 -5.79
CA LYS A 227 -21.56 9.02 -6.86
C LYS A 227 -21.40 7.89 -7.88
N ILE A 228 -20.15 7.60 -8.28
CA ILE A 228 -19.85 6.46 -9.17
C ILE A 228 -20.33 5.15 -8.55
N LYS A 229 -20.07 4.94 -7.26
CA LYS A 229 -20.54 3.75 -6.55
C LYS A 229 -22.08 3.68 -6.47
N GLU A 230 -22.76 4.79 -6.23
CA GLU A 230 -24.22 4.87 -6.23
C GLU A 230 -24.82 4.52 -7.59
N LEU A 231 -24.21 5.00 -8.69
CA LEU A 231 -24.60 4.64 -10.06
C LEU A 231 -24.42 3.15 -10.34
N SER A 232 -23.33 2.55 -9.87
CA SER A 232 -23.11 1.10 -9.95
C SER A 232 -24.19 0.32 -9.20
N GLN A 233 -24.50 0.69 -7.95
CA GLN A 233 -25.53 0.06 -7.15
C GLN A 233 -26.93 0.16 -7.77
N ALA A 234 -27.20 1.24 -8.50
CA ALA A 234 -28.45 1.44 -9.25
C ALA A 234 -28.46 0.74 -10.62
N GLY A 235 -27.38 0.06 -11.03
CA GLY A 235 -27.24 -0.56 -12.34
C GLY A 235 -27.16 0.43 -13.52
N ASN A 236 -26.83 1.69 -13.22
CA ASN A 236 -26.82 2.80 -14.18
C ASN A 236 -25.40 3.29 -14.53
N LEU A 237 -24.36 2.55 -14.12
CA LEU A 237 -22.98 2.93 -14.44
C LEU A 237 -22.68 2.58 -15.88
N LYS A 238 -22.64 3.62 -16.72
CA LYS A 238 -22.27 3.56 -18.13
C LYS A 238 -21.22 4.62 -18.44
N ARG A 239 -20.51 4.46 -19.56
CA ARG A 239 -19.48 5.40 -19.97
C ARG A 239 -20.06 6.82 -20.14
N GLU A 240 -21.25 6.95 -20.73
CA GLU A 240 -21.94 8.22 -20.96
C GLU A 240 -22.27 8.94 -19.63
N THR A 241 -22.85 8.20 -18.67
CA THR A 241 -23.15 8.77 -17.34
C THR A 241 -21.91 9.19 -16.58
N LEU A 242 -20.79 8.49 -16.77
CA LEU A 242 -19.50 8.90 -16.20
C LEU A 242 -19.01 10.20 -16.82
N TYR A 243 -19.07 10.35 -18.15
CA TYR A 243 -18.70 11.63 -18.80
C TYR A 243 -19.52 12.80 -18.26
N GLU A 244 -20.83 12.63 -18.08
CA GLU A 244 -21.72 13.67 -17.53
C GLU A 244 -21.30 14.10 -16.12
N ILE A 245 -21.07 13.15 -15.20
CA ILE A 245 -20.71 13.49 -13.82
C ILE A 245 -19.27 14.02 -13.67
N PHE A 246 -18.35 13.64 -14.58
CA PHE A 246 -17.01 14.22 -14.64
C PHE A 246 -17.04 15.63 -15.23
N ALA A 247 -17.90 15.90 -16.25
CA ALA A 247 -18.07 17.22 -16.85
C ALA A 247 -18.69 18.23 -15.88
N GLN A 248 -19.73 17.84 -15.13
CA GLN A 248 -20.35 18.68 -14.10
C GLN A 248 -19.36 19.17 -13.01
N ARG A 249 -18.25 18.45 -12.81
CA ARG A 249 -17.19 18.88 -11.90
C ARG A 249 -16.37 20.05 -12.43
N ASN A 250 -16.21 20.16 -13.75
CA ASN A 250 -15.43 21.23 -14.37
C ASN A 250 -16.18 22.57 -14.36
N GLU A 251 -17.52 22.55 -14.30
CA GLU A 251 -18.33 23.76 -14.23
C GLU A 251 -18.44 24.34 -12.82
N THR A 252 -18.11 23.58 -11.77
CA THR A 252 -18.26 24.00 -10.39
C THR A 252 -16.93 24.27 -9.70
N ARG A 253 -16.56 25.55 -9.70
CA ARG A 253 -15.63 26.22 -8.78
C ARG A 253 -14.15 26.14 -9.14
N VAL A 254 -13.72 27.13 -9.91
CA VAL A 254 -12.34 27.62 -9.76
C VAL A 254 -12.26 28.29 -8.40
N ASN A 255 -11.82 27.59 -7.37
CA ASN A 255 -11.51 28.20 -6.07
C ASN A 255 -10.12 28.81 -6.14
N VAL A 256 -10.05 30.13 -6.27
CA VAL A 256 -8.78 30.85 -6.14
C VAL A 256 -8.57 31.18 -4.66
N THR A 257 -7.63 30.49 -4.01
CA THR A 257 -7.26 30.79 -2.62
C THR A 257 -6.00 31.66 -2.61
N ILE A 258 -6.14 32.90 -2.15
CA ILE A 258 -5.01 33.79 -1.97
C ILE A 258 -4.54 33.71 -0.50
N PRO A 259 -3.26 33.33 -0.23
CA PRO A 259 -2.77 33.25 1.14
C PRO A 259 -2.90 34.59 1.87
N SER A 260 -3.44 34.60 3.09
CA SER A 260 -3.68 35.80 3.90
C SER A 260 -2.43 36.65 4.09
N LYS A 261 -1.24 36.04 4.20
CA LYS A 261 0.03 36.75 4.28
C LYS A 261 0.34 37.59 3.02
N ARG A 262 -0.12 37.13 1.86
CA ARG A 262 0.16 37.77 0.58
C ARG A 262 -0.81 38.92 0.32
N ILE A 263 -2.08 38.74 0.67
CA ILE A 263 -3.13 39.72 0.44
C ILE A 263 -3.03 40.88 1.41
N LYS A 264 -2.65 40.65 2.67
CA LYS A 264 -2.48 41.69 3.70
C LYS A 264 -1.47 42.77 3.32
N ASN A 265 -0.52 42.50 2.45
CA ASN A 265 0.48 43.48 1.98
C ASN A 265 -0.13 44.56 1.07
N TYR A 266 -1.35 44.38 0.60
CA TYR A 266 -2.05 45.30 -0.32
C TYR A 266 -3.19 46.08 0.36
N PHE A 267 -3.47 45.77 1.65
CA PHE A 267 -4.55 46.38 2.40
C PHE A 267 -4.06 47.00 3.71
N PRO A 268 -4.68 48.12 4.18
CA PRO A 268 -4.42 48.67 5.53
C PRO A 268 -4.69 47.61 6.62
N GLU A 269 -3.96 47.69 7.74
CA GLU A 269 -4.08 46.74 8.85
C GLU A 269 -5.49 46.68 9.47
N GLU A 270 -6.24 47.76 9.35
CA GLU A 270 -7.59 47.93 9.92
C GLU A 270 -8.71 47.30 9.07
N TYR A 271 -8.39 46.83 7.85
CA TYR A 271 -9.40 46.25 6.95
C TYR A 271 -9.88 44.90 7.41
N THR A 272 -11.21 44.75 7.52
CA THR A 272 -11.83 43.43 7.79
C THR A 272 -11.79 42.55 6.55
N LYS A 273 -12.04 41.26 6.74
CA LYS A 273 -12.08 40.28 5.63
C LYS A 273 -13.13 40.70 4.59
N GLU A 274 -14.30 41.12 5.03
CA GLU A 274 -15.41 41.55 4.17
C GLU A 274 -15.05 42.79 3.34
N GLN A 275 -14.35 43.76 3.94
CA GLN A 275 -13.86 44.94 3.24
C GLN A 275 -12.81 44.59 2.17
N MET A 276 -11.89 43.69 2.48
CA MET A 276 -10.90 43.22 1.51
C MET A 276 -11.58 42.47 0.33
N GLU A 277 -12.55 41.62 0.60
CA GLU A 277 -13.34 40.91 -0.42
C GLU A 277 -14.09 41.87 -1.32
N SER A 278 -14.74 42.92 -0.76
CA SER A 278 -15.46 43.94 -1.53
C SER A 278 -14.54 44.65 -2.53
N VAL A 279 -13.37 45.12 -2.10
CA VAL A 279 -12.39 45.76 -2.98
C VAL A 279 -11.89 44.84 -4.06
N ILE A 280 -11.67 43.55 -3.75
CA ILE A 280 -11.22 42.55 -4.74
C ILE A 280 -12.31 42.36 -5.81
N TYR A 281 -13.57 42.24 -5.43
CA TYR A 281 -14.68 42.11 -6.37
C TYR A 281 -14.80 43.36 -7.26
N GLU A 282 -14.70 44.56 -6.72
CA GLU A 282 -14.74 45.80 -7.46
C GLU A 282 -13.62 45.88 -8.50
N LEU A 283 -12.39 45.52 -8.12
CA LEU A 283 -11.25 45.48 -9.05
C LEU A 283 -11.41 44.39 -10.14
N LEU A 284 -12.01 43.24 -9.82
CA LEU A 284 -12.30 42.22 -10.79
C LEU A 284 -13.40 42.61 -11.77
N GLU A 285 -14.43 43.30 -11.32
CA GLU A 285 -15.49 43.88 -12.18
C GLU A 285 -14.89 44.89 -13.15
N GLU A 286 -14.13 45.89 -12.65
CA GLU A 286 -13.45 46.86 -13.50
C GLU A 286 -12.53 46.19 -14.54
N TRP A 287 -11.77 45.16 -14.12
CA TRP A 287 -10.89 44.44 -15.01
C TRP A 287 -11.69 43.67 -16.09
N SER A 288 -12.80 43.02 -15.71
CA SER A 288 -13.65 42.26 -16.64
C SER A 288 -14.32 43.19 -17.68
N HIS A 289 -14.81 44.36 -17.28
CA HIS A 289 -15.33 45.36 -18.20
C HIS A 289 -14.26 45.88 -19.18
N LYS A 290 -13.05 46.18 -18.66
CA LYS A 290 -11.92 46.62 -19.52
C LYS A 290 -11.51 45.55 -20.54
N LYS A 291 -11.72 44.24 -20.25
CA LYS A 291 -11.43 43.11 -21.13
C LYS A 291 -12.60 42.68 -22.00
N GLY A 292 -13.79 43.26 -21.84
CA GLY A 292 -15.00 42.90 -22.59
C GLY A 292 -15.52 41.50 -22.30
N ILE A 293 -15.24 40.95 -21.09
CA ILE A 293 -15.62 39.60 -20.68
C ILE A 293 -17.06 39.59 -20.14
N VAL A 294 -17.49 40.67 -19.48
CA VAL A 294 -18.86 40.89 -18.98
C VAL A 294 -19.42 42.09 -19.68
N GLN A 295 -20.64 41.98 -20.25
CA GLN A 295 -21.43 43.09 -20.79
C GLN A 295 -22.18 43.84 -19.70
#